data_d470d6be8142dca1275c1ef12bdf1b1a
#
_entry.id   d470d6be8142dca1275c1ef12bdf1b1a
#
_cell.length_a   1.000
_cell.length_b   1.000
_cell.length_c   1.000
_cell.angle_alpha   90.00
_cell.angle_beta   90.00
_cell.angle_gamma   90.00
#
_symmetry.space_group_name_H-M   'P 1'
#
loop_
_entity.id
_entity.type
_entity.pdbx_description
1 polymer ?
#
loop_
_entity_poly.entity_id
_entity_poly.type
_entity_poly.pdbx_seq_one_letter_code
_entity_poly.pdbx_strand_id
1 'polypeptide(L)'
;MEKREWFEEWFGTPYCRMLYKGRDETEADLFTQNIVQLLNPHQKSLILDVACGSGRHAEAISPYAQEVIGIDINLDCITAAQLREKENLSFFKHDMRRIFRINYFDIVLSLFTSFGYFDRTEDEKKAAYSLAANIKPGGFLVFDYLNERKLRDRLVLREELMTDGIHFNLNRRIEGNRIIKKIEIQDLTGTHQFEERVWLYSMKEIKDLFSRYGLRMIYTFGDYYLQDYHPDHSDRLIAVFQKNQTT
;
A
#
# COMPACT_ATOMS: atom_id res chain seq x y z
N MET A 1 21.75 10.02 -15.37
CA MET A 1 20.94 8.99 -14.70
C MET A 1 19.96 9.71 -13.79
N GLU A 2 18.66 9.47 -13.91
CA GLU A 2 17.70 10.00 -12.95
C GLU A 2 18.03 9.42 -11.56
N LYS A 3 18.01 10.29 -10.57
CA LYS A 3 18.24 9.88 -9.18
C LYS A 3 17.08 8.98 -8.76
N ARG A 4 17.36 7.75 -8.31
CA ARG A 4 16.33 6.87 -7.79
C ARG A 4 15.67 7.51 -6.58
N GLU A 5 14.38 7.33 -6.44
CA GLU A 5 13.64 7.78 -5.26
C GLU A 5 13.89 6.81 -4.11
N TRP A 6 13.85 7.28 -2.87
CA TRP A 6 14.22 6.50 -1.69
C TRP A 6 13.44 5.17 -1.57
N PHE A 7 12.16 5.17 -1.99
CA PHE A 7 11.33 3.97 -1.94
C PHE A 7 11.73 2.93 -3.00
N GLU A 8 12.29 3.34 -4.13
CA GLU A 8 12.87 2.41 -5.10
C GLU A 8 14.14 1.74 -4.59
N GLU A 9 14.93 2.46 -3.75
CA GLU A 9 16.15 1.90 -3.17
C GLU A 9 15.84 0.99 -2.01
N TRP A 10 14.92 1.38 -1.13
CA TRP A 10 14.65 0.68 0.12
C TRP A 10 13.82 -0.60 -0.04
N PHE A 11 12.64 -0.53 -0.69
CA PHE A 11 11.70 -1.64 -0.73
C PHE A 11 12.18 -2.86 -1.53
N GLY A 12 13.18 -2.71 -2.41
CA GLY A 12 13.84 -3.81 -3.13
C GLY A 12 14.86 -4.59 -2.30
N THR A 13 15.28 -4.06 -1.13
CA THR A 13 16.38 -4.65 -0.36
C THR A 13 15.95 -5.92 0.40
N PRO A 14 16.88 -6.87 0.62
CA PRO A 14 16.67 -7.98 1.55
C PRO A 14 16.35 -7.50 2.97
N TYR A 15 16.96 -6.40 3.40
CA TYR A 15 16.75 -5.81 4.71
C TYR A 15 15.32 -5.35 4.94
N CYS A 16 14.68 -4.76 3.92
CA CYS A 16 13.26 -4.39 4.01
C CYS A 16 12.39 -5.61 4.25
N ARG A 17 12.62 -6.71 3.52
CA ARG A 17 11.89 -7.97 3.70
C ARG A 17 12.10 -8.56 5.10
N MET A 18 13.31 -8.48 5.66
CA MET A 18 13.61 -8.94 7.02
C MET A 18 12.92 -8.08 8.07
N LEU A 19 12.99 -6.76 7.94
CA LEU A 19 12.37 -5.82 8.87
C LEU A 19 10.85 -5.99 8.95
N TYR A 20 10.21 -6.31 7.83
CA TYR A 20 8.77 -6.51 7.72
C TYR A 20 8.33 -7.98 7.65
N LYS A 21 9.20 -8.92 8.09
CA LYS A 21 8.95 -10.38 8.03
C LYS A 21 7.67 -10.82 8.76
N GLY A 22 7.25 -10.09 9.81
CA GLY A 22 6.00 -10.38 10.52
C GLY A 22 4.72 -10.11 9.72
N ARG A 23 4.85 -9.54 8.52
CA ARG A 23 3.77 -9.30 7.57
C ARG A 23 3.83 -10.38 6.50
N ASP A 24 3.25 -11.51 6.83
CA ASP A 24 3.35 -12.76 6.09
C ASP A 24 2.11 -13.03 5.21
N GLU A 25 2.08 -14.19 4.63
CA GLU A 25 0.97 -14.70 3.83
C GLU A 25 -0.31 -14.82 4.64
N THR A 26 -0.23 -15.17 5.92
CA THR A 26 -1.39 -15.35 6.81
C THR A 26 -2.14 -14.02 7.01
N GLU A 27 -1.41 -12.92 7.19
CA GLU A 27 -2.01 -11.58 7.28
C GLU A 27 -2.67 -11.19 5.94
N ALA A 28 -1.98 -11.46 4.82
CA ALA A 28 -2.51 -11.16 3.49
C ALA A 28 -3.77 -11.98 3.18
N ASP A 29 -3.79 -13.27 3.51
CA ASP A 29 -4.94 -14.15 3.33
C ASP A 29 -6.14 -13.68 4.15
N LEU A 30 -5.93 -13.39 5.43
CA LEU A 30 -6.98 -12.89 6.33
C LEU A 30 -7.62 -11.61 5.78
N PHE A 31 -6.78 -10.62 5.46
CA PHE A 31 -7.28 -9.33 4.97
C PHE A 31 -7.99 -9.48 3.63
N THR A 32 -7.44 -10.28 2.72
CA THR A 32 -8.04 -10.56 1.42
C THR A 32 -9.39 -11.26 1.56
N GLN A 33 -9.53 -12.26 2.42
CA GLN A 33 -10.80 -12.93 2.67
C GLN A 33 -11.87 -11.96 3.18
N ASN A 34 -11.51 -11.06 4.09
CA ASN A 34 -12.42 -10.04 4.60
C ASN A 34 -12.84 -9.03 3.52
N ILE A 35 -11.91 -8.59 2.65
CA ILE A 35 -12.23 -7.74 1.48
C ILE A 35 -13.18 -8.48 0.53
N VAL A 36 -12.93 -9.75 0.25
CA VAL A 36 -13.78 -10.56 -0.62
C VAL A 36 -15.19 -10.71 -0.04
N GLN A 37 -15.32 -10.96 1.26
CA GLN A 37 -16.63 -11.00 1.91
C GLN A 37 -17.37 -9.67 1.86
N LEU A 38 -16.66 -8.55 2.03
CA LEU A 38 -17.23 -7.21 2.01
C LEU A 38 -17.70 -6.79 0.62
N LEU A 39 -16.84 -6.96 -0.39
CA LEU A 39 -17.09 -6.46 -1.74
C LEU A 39 -17.77 -7.48 -2.67
N ASN A 40 -17.74 -8.75 -2.28
CA ASN A 40 -18.32 -9.88 -3.00
C ASN A 40 -17.99 -9.85 -4.51
N PRO A 41 -16.71 -9.90 -4.91
CA PRO A 41 -16.33 -9.89 -6.32
C PRO A 41 -16.93 -11.11 -7.02
N HIS A 42 -17.41 -10.91 -8.23
CA HIS A 42 -17.90 -12.03 -9.04
C HIS A 42 -16.75 -12.64 -9.86
N GLN A 43 -16.95 -13.86 -10.36
CA GLN A 43 -15.95 -14.64 -11.13
C GLN A 43 -15.39 -13.92 -12.39
N LYS A 44 -16.03 -12.84 -12.84
CA LYS A 44 -15.58 -12.01 -13.97
C LYS A 44 -14.93 -10.69 -13.52
N SER A 45 -14.73 -10.49 -12.23
CA SER A 45 -14.10 -9.27 -11.71
C SER A 45 -12.65 -9.17 -12.15
N LEU A 46 -12.24 -7.94 -12.47
CA LEU A 46 -10.88 -7.56 -12.82
C LEU A 46 -10.31 -6.74 -11.66
N ILE A 47 -9.17 -7.15 -11.12
CA ILE A 47 -8.59 -6.55 -9.92
C ILE A 47 -7.18 -6.05 -10.21
N LEU A 48 -6.85 -4.85 -9.71
CA LEU A 48 -5.51 -4.27 -9.77
C LEU A 48 -4.97 -4.10 -8.34
N ASP A 49 -3.80 -4.66 -8.07
CA ASP A 49 -3.04 -4.41 -6.83
C ASP A 49 -1.91 -3.44 -7.13
N VAL A 50 -2.01 -2.21 -6.60
CA VAL A 50 -1.07 -1.11 -6.86
C VAL A 50 -0.04 -1.01 -5.76
N ALA A 51 1.24 -0.98 -6.14
CA ALA A 51 2.40 -1.16 -5.28
C ALA A 51 2.34 -2.52 -4.56
N CYS A 52 2.15 -3.58 -5.36
CA CYS A 52 1.91 -4.94 -4.90
C CYS A 52 3.11 -5.59 -4.19
N GLY A 53 4.29 -4.98 -4.25
CA GLY A 53 5.52 -5.56 -3.70
C GLY A 53 5.78 -6.95 -4.28
N SER A 54 5.97 -7.96 -3.43
CA SER A 54 6.16 -9.36 -3.84
C SER A 54 4.87 -10.11 -4.19
N GLY A 55 3.73 -9.43 -4.30
CA GLY A 55 2.49 -9.99 -4.84
C GLY A 55 1.63 -10.82 -3.89
N ARG A 56 1.83 -10.75 -2.56
CA ARG A 56 1.10 -11.56 -1.56
C ARG A 56 -0.42 -11.36 -1.63
N HIS A 57 -0.89 -10.11 -1.61
CA HIS A 57 -2.32 -9.80 -1.68
C HIS A 57 -2.91 -10.11 -3.05
N ALA A 58 -2.16 -9.82 -4.13
CA ALA A 58 -2.58 -10.17 -5.48
C ALA A 58 -2.74 -11.69 -5.64
N GLU A 59 -1.83 -12.49 -5.08
CA GLU A 59 -1.94 -13.94 -5.07
C GLU A 59 -3.15 -14.41 -4.25
N ALA A 60 -3.33 -13.89 -3.04
CA ALA A 60 -4.42 -14.26 -2.13
C ALA A 60 -5.81 -13.96 -2.72
N ILE A 61 -5.95 -12.84 -3.48
CA ILE A 61 -7.24 -12.48 -4.10
C ILE A 61 -7.49 -13.17 -5.45
N SER A 62 -6.47 -13.73 -6.09
CA SER A 62 -6.57 -14.30 -7.44
C SER A 62 -7.63 -15.41 -7.59
N PRO A 63 -7.92 -16.26 -6.58
CA PRO A 63 -8.97 -17.27 -6.69
C PRO A 63 -10.41 -16.70 -6.86
N TYR A 64 -10.60 -15.42 -6.57
CA TYR A 64 -11.92 -14.77 -6.55
C TYR A 64 -12.19 -13.85 -7.74
N ALA A 65 -11.30 -13.85 -8.73
CA ALA A 65 -11.35 -12.92 -9.87
C ALA A 65 -11.04 -13.60 -11.20
N GLN A 66 -11.48 -13.00 -12.30
CA GLN A 66 -11.13 -13.42 -13.65
C GLN A 66 -9.67 -13.09 -13.98
N GLU A 67 -9.22 -11.89 -13.60
CA GLU A 67 -7.86 -11.40 -13.82
C GLU A 67 -7.44 -10.57 -12.62
N VAL A 68 -6.24 -10.84 -12.12
CA VAL A 68 -5.57 -10.01 -11.12
C VAL A 68 -4.24 -9.54 -11.71
N ILE A 69 -4.00 -8.25 -11.63
CA ILE A 69 -2.75 -7.64 -12.04
C ILE A 69 -2.12 -6.96 -10.84
N GLY A 70 -0.86 -7.28 -10.54
CA GLY A 70 -0.03 -6.54 -9.60
C GLY A 70 0.91 -5.59 -10.33
N ILE A 71 1.02 -4.36 -9.86
CA ILE A 71 1.98 -3.39 -10.37
C ILE A 71 2.83 -2.80 -9.23
N ASP A 72 4.13 -2.66 -9.49
CA ASP A 72 5.07 -2.01 -8.57
C ASP A 72 6.16 -1.28 -9.35
N ILE A 73 6.69 -0.20 -8.79
CA ILE A 73 7.80 0.55 -9.41
C ILE A 73 9.14 -0.18 -9.26
N ASN A 74 9.28 -0.99 -8.21
CA ASN A 74 10.51 -1.69 -7.89
C ASN A 74 10.64 -2.99 -8.68
N LEU A 75 11.69 -3.09 -9.50
CA LEU A 75 11.93 -4.26 -10.36
C LEU A 75 12.22 -5.53 -9.55
N ASP A 76 12.93 -5.41 -8.41
CA ASP A 76 13.25 -6.58 -7.59
C ASP A 76 12.00 -7.17 -6.93
N CYS A 77 11.07 -6.29 -6.52
CA CYS A 77 9.75 -6.70 -6.04
C CYS A 77 8.96 -7.43 -7.12
N ILE A 78 8.91 -6.88 -8.33
CA ILE A 78 8.21 -7.51 -9.47
C ILE A 78 8.85 -8.85 -9.85
N THR A 79 10.18 -8.95 -9.88
CA THR A 79 10.86 -10.21 -10.15
C THR A 79 10.48 -11.30 -9.12
N ALA A 80 10.37 -10.92 -7.86
CA ALA A 80 9.91 -11.84 -6.81
C ALA A 80 8.41 -12.18 -6.97
N ALA A 81 7.57 -11.20 -7.33
CA ALA A 81 6.14 -11.41 -7.55
C ALA A 81 5.86 -12.34 -8.75
N GLN A 82 6.65 -12.25 -9.81
CA GLN A 82 6.52 -13.09 -11.01
C GLN A 82 6.68 -14.59 -10.72
N LEU A 83 7.32 -14.97 -9.62
CA LEU A 83 7.35 -16.37 -9.18
C LEU A 83 5.98 -16.89 -8.73
N ARG A 84 4.99 -16.01 -8.53
CA ARG A 84 3.61 -16.32 -8.13
C ARG A 84 2.64 -16.25 -9.31
N GLU A 85 3.10 -15.96 -10.54
CA GLU A 85 2.24 -15.85 -11.72
C GLU A 85 1.45 -17.15 -11.98
N LYS A 86 0.21 -16.97 -12.40
CA LYS A 86 -0.75 -18.03 -12.75
C LYS A 86 -1.53 -17.59 -13.98
N GLU A 87 -2.39 -18.44 -14.52
CA GLU A 87 -3.22 -18.13 -15.70
C GLU A 87 -3.96 -16.80 -15.57
N ASN A 88 -4.46 -16.48 -14.36
CA ASN A 88 -5.22 -15.26 -14.08
C ASN A 88 -4.50 -14.23 -13.21
N LEU A 89 -3.17 -14.38 -13.00
CA LEU A 89 -2.37 -13.49 -12.14
C LEU A 89 -1.07 -13.11 -12.84
N SER A 90 -0.86 -11.82 -13.07
CA SER A 90 0.34 -11.28 -13.74
C SER A 90 0.89 -10.05 -13.03
N PHE A 91 2.19 -9.79 -13.18
CA PHE A 91 2.88 -8.69 -12.51
C PHE A 91 3.69 -7.83 -13.48
N PHE A 92 3.58 -6.51 -13.33
CA PHE A 92 4.26 -5.57 -14.21
C PHE A 92 4.97 -4.45 -13.44
N LYS A 93 6.16 -4.08 -13.91
CA LYS A 93 6.81 -2.86 -13.44
C LYS A 93 6.03 -1.64 -13.94
N HIS A 94 5.51 -0.84 -13.01
CA HIS A 94 4.75 0.37 -13.36
C HIS A 94 4.79 1.38 -12.21
N ASP A 95 4.81 2.67 -12.56
CA ASP A 95 4.75 3.77 -11.60
C ASP A 95 3.27 4.14 -11.35
N MET A 96 2.82 4.10 -10.10
CA MET A 96 1.45 4.42 -9.72
C MET A 96 1.02 5.85 -10.07
N ARG A 97 1.95 6.78 -10.32
CA ARG A 97 1.65 8.14 -10.81
C ARG A 97 1.13 8.16 -12.25
N ARG A 98 1.23 7.05 -12.95
CA ARG A 98 0.77 6.87 -14.33
C ARG A 98 -0.43 5.91 -14.35
N ILE A 99 -1.41 6.22 -15.17
CA ILE A 99 -2.57 5.34 -15.34
C ILE A 99 -2.12 4.05 -16.01
N PHE A 100 -2.51 2.90 -15.45
CA PHE A 100 -2.22 1.60 -16.04
C PHE A 100 -3.25 1.23 -17.12
N ARG A 101 -4.56 1.24 -16.77
CA ARG A 101 -5.67 1.00 -17.72
C ARG A 101 -6.90 1.82 -17.31
N ILE A 102 -7.41 2.69 -18.19
CA ILE A 102 -8.54 3.58 -17.89
C ILE A 102 -9.86 2.79 -17.78
N ASN A 103 -10.61 3.00 -16.69
CA ASN A 103 -11.96 2.43 -16.46
C ASN A 103 -12.00 0.91 -16.70
N TYR A 104 -10.98 0.20 -16.24
CA TYR A 104 -10.81 -1.21 -16.57
C TYR A 104 -11.08 -2.16 -15.40
N PHE A 105 -10.73 -1.79 -14.18
CA PHE A 105 -10.80 -2.67 -13.03
C PHE A 105 -12.09 -2.46 -12.22
N ASP A 106 -12.65 -3.55 -11.75
CA ASP A 106 -13.80 -3.54 -10.84
C ASP A 106 -13.34 -3.17 -9.43
N ILE A 107 -12.15 -3.62 -9.04
CA ILE A 107 -11.53 -3.32 -7.73
C ILE A 107 -10.07 -2.91 -7.95
N VAL A 108 -9.66 -1.83 -7.31
CA VAL A 108 -8.27 -1.41 -7.18
C VAL A 108 -7.88 -1.48 -5.71
N LEU A 109 -6.76 -2.12 -5.43
CA LEU A 109 -6.17 -2.22 -4.10
C LEU A 109 -4.95 -1.30 -4.02
N SER A 110 -4.82 -0.56 -2.92
CA SER A 110 -3.60 0.17 -2.53
C SER A 110 -3.43 -0.08 -1.04
N LEU A 111 -2.65 -1.11 -0.73
CA LEU A 111 -2.60 -1.69 0.61
C LEU A 111 -1.29 -1.33 1.31
N PHE A 112 -1.29 -1.46 2.61
CA PHE A 112 -0.08 -1.43 3.41
C PHE A 112 0.67 -0.09 3.45
N THR A 113 -0.06 1.03 3.36
CA THR A 113 0.52 2.38 3.33
C THR A 113 1.47 2.57 2.14
N SER A 114 1.10 2.11 0.96
CA SER A 114 1.89 2.29 -0.27
C SER A 114 1.69 3.66 -0.92
N PHE A 115 1.05 4.59 -0.24
CA PHE A 115 0.78 5.96 -0.64
C PHE A 115 1.41 6.95 0.34
N GLY A 116 1.64 8.19 -0.10
CA GLY A 116 2.22 9.21 0.79
C GLY A 116 3.75 9.27 0.77
N TYR A 117 4.41 8.69 -0.22
CA TYR A 117 5.87 8.57 -0.31
C TYR A 117 6.53 9.68 -1.11
N PHE A 118 5.77 10.40 -1.95
CA PHE A 118 6.34 11.38 -2.86
C PHE A 118 6.73 12.67 -2.13
N ASP A 119 7.84 13.27 -2.56
CA ASP A 119 8.29 14.54 -1.98
C ASP A 119 7.39 15.71 -2.39
N ARG A 120 6.77 15.63 -3.56
CA ARG A 120 5.93 16.68 -4.13
C ARG A 120 4.45 16.32 -4.03
N THR A 121 3.65 17.25 -3.55
CA THR A 121 2.18 17.07 -3.46
C THR A 121 1.52 16.86 -4.82
N GLU A 122 2.12 17.36 -5.91
CA GLU A 122 1.65 17.12 -7.27
C GLU A 122 1.75 15.65 -7.67
N ASP A 123 2.78 14.95 -7.20
CA ASP A 123 2.96 13.53 -7.50
C ASP A 123 1.97 12.66 -6.68
N GLU A 124 1.65 13.08 -5.44
CA GLU A 124 0.54 12.49 -4.67
C GLU A 124 -0.81 12.64 -5.40
N LYS A 125 -1.08 13.82 -5.96
CA LYS A 125 -2.29 14.07 -6.74
C LYS A 125 -2.34 13.22 -8.01
N LYS A 126 -1.20 13.04 -8.72
CA LYS A 126 -1.11 12.16 -9.89
C LYS A 126 -1.40 10.70 -9.51
N ALA A 127 -0.82 10.24 -8.40
CA ALA A 127 -1.06 8.88 -7.90
C ALA A 127 -2.53 8.68 -7.54
N ALA A 128 -3.16 9.60 -6.81
CA ALA A 128 -4.58 9.53 -6.47
C ALA A 128 -5.47 9.56 -7.72
N TYR A 129 -5.16 10.42 -8.70
CA TYR A 129 -5.86 10.45 -9.98
C TYR A 129 -5.72 9.13 -10.75
N SER A 130 -4.51 8.59 -10.82
CA SER A 130 -4.24 7.31 -11.47
C SER A 130 -5.01 6.17 -10.84
N LEU A 131 -5.00 6.06 -9.50
CA LEU A 131 -5.80 5.06 -8.76
C LEU A 131 -7.28 5.15 -9.18
N ALA A 132 -7.86 6.36 -9.14
CA ALA A 132 -9.27 6.57 -9.52
C ALA A 132 -9.54 6.29 -11.00
N ALA A 133 -8.61 6.65 -11.91
CA ALA A 133 -8.78 6.48 -13.35
C ALA A 133 -8.78 5.00 -13.78
N ASN A 134 -8.04 4.14 -13.05
CA ASN A 134 -8.01 2.71 -13.33
C ASN A 134 -9.35 2.00 -13.04
N ILE A 135 -10.19 2.57 -12.15
CA ILE A 135 -11.43 1.95 -11.68
C ILE A 135 -12.57 2.20 -12.68
N LYS A 136 -13.38 1.20 -12.96
CA LYS A 136 -14.65 1.34 -13.70
C LYS A 136 -15.63 2.22 -12.95
N PRO A 137 -16.58 2.92 -13.64
CA PRO A 137 -17.75 3.50 -12.97
C PRO A 137 -18.47 2.45 -12.11
N GLY A 138 -18.76 2.78 -10.86
CA GLY A 138 -19.36 1.87 -9.89
C GLY A 138 -18.38 0.90 -9.20
N GLY A 139 -17.14 0.78 -9.68
CA GLY A 139 -16.11 -0.04 -9.05
C GLY A 139 -15.54 0.55 -7.77
N PHE A 140 -14.59 -0.14 -7.14
CA PHE A 140 -14.13 0.14 -5.78
C PHE A 140 -12.61 0.38 -5.71
N LEU A 141 -12.22 1.26 -4.77
CA LEU A 141 -10.85 1.37 -4.25
C LEU A 141 -10.84 0.90 -2.81
N VAL A 142 -9.98 -0.06 -2.48
CA VAL A 142 -9.60 -0.37 -1.10
C VAL A 142 -8.27 0.30 -0.82
N PHE A 143 -8.27 1.24 0.10
CA PHE A 143 -7.12 2.07 0.44
C PHE A 143 -6.76 1.87 1.90
N ASP A 144 -5.65 1.17 2.15
CA ASP A 144 -5.16 0.88 3.49
C ASP A 144 -4.00 1.80 3.84
N TYR A 145 -4.17 2.57 4.90
CA TYR A 145 -3.24 3.62 5.31
C TYR A 145 -2.96 3.54 6.82
N LEU A 146 -1.88 4.18 7.25
CA LEU A 146 -1.60 4.37 8.67
C LEU A 146 -2.68 5.26 9.32
N ASN A 147 -2.98 5.00 10.60
CA ASN A 147 -3.78 5.94 11.40
C ASN A 147 -2.87 7.05 11.94
N GLU A 148 -2.90 8.21 11.29
CA GLU A 148 -2.00 9.33 11.60
C GLU A 148 -2.21 9.85 13.03
N ARG A 149 -3.45 9.85 13.53
CA ARG A 149 -3.77 10.36 14.87
C ARG A 149 -3.17 9.48 15.95
N LYS A 150 -3.40 8.17 15.89
CA LYS A 150 -2.80 7.21 16.82
C LYS A 150 -1.26 7.24 16.73
N LEU A 151 -0.72 7.36 15.52
CA LEU A 151 0.72 7.42 15.32
C LEU A 151 1.32 8.67 15.97
N ARG A 152 0.69 9.85 15.87
CA ARG A 152 1.16 11.07 16.52
C ARG A 152 1.13 10.95 18.04
N ASP A 153 0.07 10.36 18.59
CA ASP A 153 -0.11 10.24 20.03
C ASP A 153 0.82 9.21 20.68
N ARG A 154 1.18 8.16 19.93
CA ARG A 154 1.91 6.99 20.46
C ARG A 154 3.20 6.69 19.70
N LEU A 155 3.86 7.72 19.16
CA LEU A 155 5.06 7.53 18.37
C LEU A 155 6.20 6.93 19.21
N VAL A 156 6.63 5.73 18.84
CA VAL A 156 7.85 5.13 19.39
C VAL A 156 9.05 5.72 18.66
N LEU A 157 9.79 6.61 19.37
CA LEU A 157 10.90 7.37 18.78
C LEU A 157 12.08 6.48 18.42
N ARG A 158 12.39 5.48 19.24
CA ARG A 158 13.52 4.57 19.05
C ARG A 158 13.10 3.14 19.28
N GLU A 159 13.61 2.26 18.45
CA GLU A 159 13.36 0.82 18.53
C GLU A 159 14.57 0.08 17.99
N GLU A 160 14.96 -0.96 18.68
CA GLU A 160 16.03 -1.86 18.27
C GLU A 160 15.45 -3.25 18.05
N LEU A 161 15.80 -3.86 16.93
CA LEU A 161 15.32 -5.19 16.54
C LEU A 161 16.51 -6.04 16.11
N MET A 162 16.44 -7.32 16.44
CA MET A 162 17.37 -8.34 15.93
C MET A 162 16.57 -9.34 15.11
N THR A 163 16.88 -9.48 13.83
CA THR A 163 16.21 -10.41 12.92
C THR A 163 17.25 -11.14 12.09
N ASP A 164 17.24 -12.47 12.12
CA ASP A 164 18.15 -13.34 11.35
C ASP A 164 19.65 -12.97 11.54
N GLY A 165 20.03 -12.52 12.76
CA GLY A 165 21.41 -12.12 13.10
C GLY A 165 21.79 -10.71 12.62
N ILE A 166 20.87 -9.94 12.08
CA ILE A 166 21.06 -8.56 11.64
C ILE A 166 20.44 -7.62 12.66
N HIS A 167 21.19 -6.60 13.06
CA HIS A 167 20.74 -5.59 14.01
C HIS A 167 20.17 -4.38 13.28
N PHE A 168 18.93 -4.01 13.63
CA PHE A 168 18.22 -2.84 13.11
C PHE A 168 18.03 -1.81 14.22
N ASN A 169 18.48 -0.58 13.99
CA ASN A 169 18.24 0.56 14.85
C ASN A 169 17.30 1.54 14.12
N LEU A 170 16.09 1.69 14.64
CA LEU A 170 15.03 2.49 14.04
C LEU A 170 14.85 3.78 14.83
N ASN A 171 15.01 4.93 14.18
CA ASN A 171 14.78 6.23 14.78
C ASN A 171 13.67 6.95 14.01
N ARG A 172 12.59 7.30 14.72
CA ARG A 172 11.42 7.96 14.11
C ARG A 172 11.29 9.39 14.64
N ARG A 173 10.85 10.29 13.78
CA ARG A 173 10.47 11.64 14.13
C ARG A 173 9.37 12.14 13.22
N ILE A 174 8.63 13.16 13.67
CA ILE A 174 7.65 13.85 12.83
C ILE A 174 8.22 15.22 12.49
N GLU A 175 8.28 15.54 11.20
CA GLU A 175 8.68 16.82 10.67
C GLU A 175 7.51 17.40 9.84
N GLY A 176 6.89 18.46 10.35
CA GLY A 176 5.68 18.99 9.74
C GLY A 176 4.57 17.94 9.67
N ASN A 177 4.14 17.61 8.46
CA ASN A 177 3.11 16.58 8.22
C ASN A 177 3.69 15.27 7.63
N ARG A 178 4.93 14.92 8.01
CA ARG A 178 5.57 13.67 7.62
C ARG A 178 6.13 12.93 8.82
N ILE A 179 5.99 11.61 8.81
CA ILE A 179 6.83 10.76 9.63
C ILE A 179 8.08 10.38 8.84
N ILE A 180 9.22 10.48 9.49
CA ILE A 180 10.52 10.09 8.97
C ILE A 180 11.06 8.98 9.87
N LYS A 181 11.39 7.84 9.26
CA LYS A 181 11.99 6.70 9.94
C LYS A 181 13.38 6.46 9.36
N LYS A 182 14.41 6.77 10.14
CA LYS A 182 15.79 6.38 9.82
C LYS A 182 16.01 4.95 10.27
N ILE A 183 16.60 4.16 9.39
CA ILE A 183 16.88 2.74 9.57
C ILE A 183 18.39 2.56 9.43
N GLU A 184 19.06 2.25 10.53
CA GLU A 184 20.44 1.84 10.52
C GLU A 184 20.52 0.34 10.72
N ILE A 185 21.32 -0.31 9.89
CA ILE A 185 21.44 -1.76 9.82
C ILE A 185 22.92 -2.12 9.99
N GLN A 186 23.19 -3.04 10.89
CA GLN A 186 24.55 -3.56 11.11
C GLN A 186 24.57 -5.05 10.80
N ASP A 187 25.40 -5.43 9.84
CA ASP A 187 25.65 -6.80 9.46
C ASP A 187 27.16 -7.07 9.26
N LEU A 188 27.50 -8.25 8.77
CA LEU A 188 28.90 -8.65 8.53
C LEU A 188 29.61 -7.84 7.45
N THR A 189 28.86 -7.13 6.61
CA THR A 189 29.41 -6.30 5.52
C THR A 189 29.64 -4.85 5.93
N GLY A 190 29.06 -4.43 7.07
CA GLY A 190 29.20 -3.09 7.63
C GLY A 190 27.89 -2.46 8.08
N THR A 191 27.84 -1.13 8.04
CA THR A 191 26.66 -0.35 8.41
C THR A 191 25.99 0.22 7.17
N HIS A 192 24.68 -0.03 7.04
CA HIS A 192 23.83 0.47 5.97
C HIS A 192 22.81 1.44 6.55
N GLN A 193 22.45 2.47 5.81
CA GLN A 193 21.46 3.46 6.25
C GLN A 193 20.41 3.69 5.18
N PHE A 194 19.14 3.66 5.61
CA PHE A 194 17.99 3.98 4.79
C PHE A 194 17.07 4.95 5.52
N GLU A 195 16.14 5.56 4.78
CA GLU A 195 15.16 6.46 5.36
C GLU A 195 13.81 6.27 4.66
N GLU A 196 12.76 6.06 5.46
CA GLU A 196 11.38 6.11 4.99
C GLU A 196 10.77 7.46 5.32
N ARG A 197 10.03 8.05 4.38
CA ARG A 197 9.33 9.32 4.53
C ARG A 197 7.90 9.17 4.08
N VAL A 198 6.94 9.33 4.99
CA VAL A 198 5.52 9.15 4.69
C VAL A 198 4.74 10.38 5.13
N TRP A 199 3.89 10.91 4.24
CA TRP A 199 2.94 11.94 4.61
C TRP A 199 1.96 11.40 5.66
N LEU A 200 1.56 12.24 6.60
CA LEU A 200 0.58 11.92 7.62
C LEU A 200 -0.76 12.53 7.22
N TYR A 201 -1.46 11.85 6.30
CA TYR A 201 -2.79 12.29 5.89
C TYR A 201 -3.85 11.84 6.90
N SER A 202 -4.67 12.79 7.35
CA SER A 202 -5.88 12.49 8.10
C SER A 202 -6.93 11.83 7.21
N MET A 203 -7.88 11.12 7.82
CA MET A 203 -9.04 10.55 7.11
C MET A 203 -9.77 11.61 6.27
N LYS A 204 -9.90 12.85 6.79
CA LYS A 204 -10.53 13.95 6.06
C LYS A 204 -9.75 14.33 4.80
N GLU A 205 -8.42 14.47 4.88
CA GLU A 205 -7.59 14.80 3.73
C GLU A 205 -7.63 13.70 2.67
N ILE A 206 -7.59 12.41 3.07
CA ILE A 206 -7.74 11.27 2.17
C ILE A 206 -9.10 11.30 1.47
N LYS A 207 -10.18 11.50 2.22
CA LYS A 207 -11.54 11.63 1.67
C LYS A 207 -11.63 12.77 0.67
N ASP A 208 -11.13 13.95 1.04
CA ASP A 208 -11.17 15.15 0.20
C ASP A 208 -10.31 15.00 -1.06
N LEU A 209 -9.17 14.31 -0.96
CA LEU A 209 -8.28 14.02 -2.08
C LEU A 209 -8.98 13.14 -3.13
N PHE A 210 -9.51 12.00 -2.72
CA PHE A 210 -10.14 11.05 -3.64
C PHE A 210 -11.51 11.52 -4.16
N SER A 211 -12.25 12.34 -3.40
CA SER A 211 -13.52 12.91 -3.85
C SER A 211 -13.37 13.81 -5.08
N ARG A 212 -12.22 14.48 -5.25
CA ARG A 212 -11.89 15.28 -6.43
C ARG A 212 -11.83 14.47 -7.72
N TYR A 213 -11.63 13.17 -7.61
CA TYR A 213 -11.51 12.23 -8.72
C TYR A 213 -12.72 11.29 -8.84
N GLY A 214 -13.87 11.69 -8.24
CA GLY A 214 -15.13 10.97 -8.37
C GLY A 214 -15.23 9.71 -7.50
N LEU A 215 -14.42 9.59 -6.44
CA LEU A 215 -14.49 8.50 -5.49
C LEU A 215 -15.20 8.94 -4.20
N ARG A 216 -16.28 8.25 -3.85
CA ARG A 216 -17.04 8.48 -2.61
C ARG A 216 -16.64 7.43 -1.57
N MET A 217 -16.15 7.86 -0.42
CA MET A 217 -15.86 6.98 0.71
C MET A 217 -17.17 6.37 1.23
N ILE A 218 -17.24 5.04 1.31
CA ILE A 218 -18.43 4.29 1.71
C ILE A 218 -18.26 3.49 3.00
N TYR A 219 -17.03 3.00 3.29
CA TYR A 219 -16.71 2.33 4.53
C TYR A 219 -15.36 2.78 5.06
N THR A 220 -15.17 2.66 6.38
CA THR A 220 -13.89 2.86 7.07
C THR A 220 -13.72 1.81 8.16
N PHE A 221 -12.54 1.16 8.18
CA PHE A 221 -12.21 0.13 9.16
C PHE A 221 -10.87 0.43 9.82
N GLY A 222 -10.67 -0.15 11.00
CA GLY A 222 -9.53 0.13 11.87
C GLY A 222 -8.43 -0.90 11.84
N ASP A 223 -8.69 -2.07 11.29
CA ASP A 223 -7.77 -3.22 11.23
C ASP A 223 -8.12 -4.18 10.08
N TYR A 224 -7.33 -5.24 9.91
CA TYR A 224 -7.52 -6.24 8.85
C TYR A 224 -8.68 -7.22 9.12
N TYR A 225 -9.29 -7.20 10.32
CA TYR A 225 -10.55 -7.89 10.63
C TYR A 225 -11.79 -7.07 10.22
N LEU A 226 -11.58 -5.87 9.65
CA LEU A 226 -12.62 -4.91 9.25
C LEU A 226 -13.49 -4.46 10.44
N GLN A 227 -12.88 -4.31 11.63
CA GLN A 227 -13.54 -3.64 12.75
C GLN A 227 -13.71 -2.15 12.46
N ASP A 228 -14.74 -1.53 12.99
CA ASP A 228 -15.02 -0.12 12.76
C ASP A 228 -13.82 0.78 13.09
N TYR A 229 -13.58 1.77 12.25
CA TYR A 229 -12.50 2.72 12.46
C TYR A 229 -12.77 3.65 13.63
N HIS A 230 -11.84 3.69 14.56
CA HIS A 230 -11.82 4.65 15.67
C HIS A 230 -10.51 5.46 15.63
N PRO A 231 -10.57 6.81 15.52
CA PRO A 231 -9.37 7.64 15.33
C PRO A 231 -8.27 7.44 16.38
N ASP A 232 -8.67 7.25 17.66
CA ASP A 232 -7.71 7.19 18.77
C ASP A 232 -7.18 5.78 19.04
N HIS A 233 -7.84 4.73 18.53
CA HIS A 233 -7.55 3.35 18.92
C HIS A 233 -7.16 2.43 17.76
N SER A 234 -7.70 2.66 16.57
CA SER A 234 -7.43 1.79 15.41
C SER A 234 -5.97 1.82 15.00
N ASP A 235 -5.44 0.67 14.60
CA ASP A 235 -4.07 0.55 14.11
C ASP A 235 -3.92 1.10 12.69
N ARG A 236 -5.00 0.97 11.92
CA ARG A 236 -5.03 1.35 10.50
C ARG A 236 -6.19 2.30 10.23
N LEU A 237 -6.15 2.92 9.07
CA LEU A 237 -7.27 3.53 8.38
C LEU A 237 -7.46 2.79 7.06
N ILE A 238 -8.41 1.86 7.02
CA ILE A 238 -8.77 1.16 5.80
C ILE A 238 -10.04 1.81 5.28
N ALA A 239 -9.90 2.56 4.19
CA ALA A 239 -11.02 3.26 3.56
C ALA A 239 -11.43 2.56 2.27
N VAL A 240 -12.72 2.28 2.13
CA VAL A 240 -13.30 1.76 0.88
C VAL A 240 -14.04 2.90 0.20
N PHE A 241 -13.69 3.11 -1.06
CA PHE A 241 -14.33 4.11 -1.91
C PHE A 241 -15.05 3.43 -3.06
N GLN A 242 -16.15 4.02 -3.49
CA GLN A 242 -16.84 3.65 -4.72
C GLN A 242 -16.73 4.76 -5.74
N LYS A 243 -16.41 4.42 -6.99
CA LYS A 243 -16.38 5.37 -8.09
C LYS A 243 -17.82 5.71 -8.52
N ASN A 244 -18.09 7.01 -8.70
CA ASN A 244 -19.38 7.46 -9.16
C ASN A 244 -19.76 6.78 -10.48
N GLN A 245 -21.05 6.46 -10.65
CA GLN A 245 -21.60 6.04 -11.94
C GLN A 245 -21.45 7.21 -12.92
N THR A 246 -21.05 6.93 -14.14
CA THR A 246 -21.16 7.94 -15.21
C THR A 246 -22.63 8.11 -15.53
N THR A 247 -23.18 9.30 -15.30
CA THR A 247 -24.53 9.69 -15.75
C THR A 247 -24.56 9.79 -17.26
#